data_65b8efb3dd5eb487f2cb414bbe34bddd
#
_entry.id   65b8efb3dd5eb487f2cb414bbe34bddd
#
_cell.length_a   1.000
_cell.length_b   1.000
_cell.length_c   1.000
_cell.angle_alpha   90.00
_cell.angle_beta   90.00
_cell.angle_gamma   90.00
#
_symmetry.space_group_name_H-M   'P 1'
#
loop_
_entity.id
_entity.type
_entity.pdbx_description
1 polymer ?
#
loop_
_entity_poly.entity_id
_entity_poly.type
_entity_poly.pdbx_seq_one_letter_code
_entity_poly.pdbx_strand_id
1 'polypeptide(L)'
;VHWKAMRNKPPRAPKRLAPLEAHAGGGVEGDLAEVREAATRVLRRRRYRVASHDDASVSAETGYLKETGNLVFHTALVTLIIGVAVGHLWGWKADIVVPAGDSFVNTVTRYDTFAPGPLVDESDLAPFGMTVTKMTADFNDREPGTQTFGQPRDFEAHVTGTTADGDEFSDVIKVNHPLEMEDATVFLLGNGYAPVVTVKDADGKVLYSGATPFLAQDGNYRSTGAIKVGAAQPKQLGFVGLFLPTAVIDEVNGPISIFPDLRHPALA
;
A
#
# COMPACT_ATOMS: atom_id res chain seq x y z
N VAL A 1 16.11 -27.30 -21.00
CA VAL A 1 17.46 -27.54 -20.44
C VAL A 1 17.35 -27.98 -18.98
N HIS A 2 16.63 -27.27 -18.11
CA HIS A 2 16.56 -27.54 -16.65
C HIS A 2 15.92 -28.91 -16.29
N TRP A 3 14.88 -29.33 -16.98
CA TRP A 3 14.24 -30.63 -16.75
C TRP A 3 15.15 -31.84 -17.01
N LYS A 4 16.05 -31.70 -18.00
CA LYS A 4 17.09 -32.72 -18.29
C LYS A 4 18.12 -32.77 -17.17
N ALA A 5 18.56 -31.62 -16.65
CA ALA A 5 19.56 -31.55 -15.56
C ALA A 5 19.05 -32.22 -14.27
N MET A 6 17.76 -32.11 -13.97
CA MET A 6 17.17 -32.79 -12.80
C MET A 6 17.07 -34.31 -12.95
N ARG A 7 16.92 -34.82 -14.16
CA ARG A 7 16.76 -36.26 -14.45
C ARG A 7 18.03 -36.98 -14.84
N ASN A 8 19.01 -36.26 -15.35
CA ASN A 8 20.27 -36.85 -15.77
C ASN A 8 21.08 -37.35 -14.57
N LYS A 9 21.83 -38.44 -14.81
CA LYS A 9 22.80 -38.93 -13.81
C LYS A 9 23.92 -37.90 -13.63
N PRO A 10 24.59 -37.84 -12.45
CA PRO A 10 25.78 -37.08 -12.26
C PRO A 10 26.79 -37.27 -13.40
N PRO A 11 27.55 -36.26 -13.82
CA PRO A 11 28.52 -36.40 -14.92
C PRO A 11 29.59 -37.42 -14.55
N ARG A 12 30.22 -38.03 -15.58
CA ARG A 12 31.33 -38.99 -15.36
C ARG A 12 32.47 -38.30 -14.63
N ALA A 13 33.07 -39.00 -13.69
CA ALA A 13 34.33 -38.58 -13.08
C ALA A 13 35.44 -38.42 -14.15
N PRO A 14 36.22 -37.33 -14.13
CA PRO A 14 37.31 -37.16 -15.07
C PRO A 14 38.42 -38.22 -14.82
N LYS A 15 39.03 -38.72 -15.89
CA LYS A 15 40.10 -39.71 -15.80
C LYS A 15 41.37 -39.17 -15.13
N ARG A 16 41.60 -37.87 -15.16
CA ARG A 16 42.72 -37.18 -14.53
C ARG A 16 42.18 -36.17 -13.54
N LEU A 17 42.55 -36.32 -12.26
CA LEU A 17 42.13 -35.41 -11.19
C LEU A 17 43.09 -34.25 -10.96
N ALA A 18 44.37 -34.40 -11.37
CA ALA A 18 45.40 -33.39 -11.16
C ALA A 18 45.08 -31.97 -11.69
N PRO A 19 44.31 -31.79 -12.81
CA PRO A 19 43.88 -30.47 -13.25
C PRO A 19 42.78 -29.85 -12.45
N LEU A 20 42.14 -30.56 -11.51
CA LEU A 20 41.08 -30.03 -10.70
C LEU A 20 41.63 -29.19 -9.54
N GLU A 21 41.01 -28.05 -9.26
CA GLU A 21 41.42 -27.14 -8.18
C GLU A 21 41.42 -27.84 -6.81
N ALA A 22 40.46 -28.77 -6.58
CA ALA A 22 40.40 -29.56 -5.36
C ALA A 22 40.46 -31.04 -5.70
N HIS A 23 41.60 -31.66 -5.43
CA HIS A 23 41.76 -33.11 -5.55
C HIS A 23 42.64 -33.66 -4.40
N ALA A 24 42.42 -34.90 -4.09
CA ALA A 24 43.22 -35.64 -3.12
C ALA A 24 43.42 -37.06 -3.61
N GLY A 25 44.54 -37.64 -3.25
CA GLY A 25 44.87 -39.03 -3.59
C GLY A 25 45.40 -39.76 -2.35
N GLY A 26 45.21 -41.06 -2.32
CA GLY A 26 45.69 -41.94 -1.23
C GLY A 26 45.57 -43.39 -1.63
N GLY A 27 46.32 -44.26 -0.95
CA GLY A 27 46.17 -45.72 -1.04
C GLY A 27 45.07 -46.22 -0.13
N VAL A 28 44.25 -47.17 -0.61
CA VAL A 28 43.24 -47.86 0.18
C VAL A 28 43.48 -49.35 0.02
N GLU A 29 43.55 -50.07 1.13
CA GLU A 29 43.61 -51.53 1.13
C GLU A 29 42.17 -52.10 1.03
N GLY A 30 42.00 -53.14 0.18
CA GLY A 30 40.73 -53.82 -0.03
C GLY A 30 40.38 -54.04 -1.48
N ASP A 31 39.28 -54.78 -1.69
CA ASP A 31 38.73 -54.98 -3.05
C ASP A 31 38.11 -53.69 -3.59
N LEU A 32 38.34 -53.42 -4.86
CA LEU A 32 37.83 -52.22 -5.57
C LEU A 32 36.27 -52.09 -5.48
N ALA A 33 35.56 -53.23 -5.53
CA ALA A 33 34.11 -53.24 -5.41
C ALA A 33 33.64 -52.84 -4.03
N GLU A 34 34.31 -53.32 -2.99
CA GLU A 34 33.99 -52.96 -1.58
C GLU A 34 34.23 -51.50 -1.28
N VAL A 35 35.36 -50.97 -1.72
CA VAL A 35 35.72 -49.54 -1.58
C VAL A 35 34.70 -48.65 -2.30
N ARG A 36 34.28 -49.02 -3.50
CA ARG A 36 33.27 -48.30 -4.27
C ARG A 36 31.91 -48.30 -3.58
N GLU A 37 31.51 -49.44 -3.03
CA GLU A 37 30.26 -49.58 -2.29
C GLU A 37 30.29 -48.72 -1.02
N ALA A 38 31.36 -48.76 -0.25
CA ALA A 38 31.54 -47.92 0.92
C ALA A 38 31.50 -46.43 0.57
N ALA A 39 32.18 -45.99 -0.45
CA ALA A 39 32.14 -44.61 -0.95
C ALA A 39 30.69 -44.20 -1.33
N THR A 40 30.01 -45.06 -2.11
CA THR A 40 28.61 -44.83 -2.50
C THR A 40 27.71 -44.68 -1.28
N ARG A 41 27.86 -45.51 -0.28
CA ARG A 41 27.07 -45.46 0.96
C ARG A 41 27.30 -44.16 1.73
N VAL A 42 28.55 -43.73 1.86
CA VAL A 42 28.92 -42.46 2.53
C VAL A 42 28.32 -41.28 1.78
N LEU A 43 28.44 -41.21 0.47
CA LEU A 43 27.94 -40.11 -0.34
C LEU A 43 26.42 -40.03 -0.29
N ARG A 44 25.70 -41.16 -0.36
CA ARG A 44 24.23 -41.18 -0.21
C ARG A 44 23.77 -40.74 1.19
N ARG A 45 24.49 -41.13 2.26
CA ARG A 45 24.20 -40.64 3.62
C ARG A 45 24.31 -39.12 3.73
N ARG A 46 25.23 -38.52 2.97
CA ARG A 46 25.43 -37.08 2.90
C ARG A 46 24.48 -36.39 1.89
N ARG A 47 23.45 -37.10 1.41
CA ARG A 47 22.42 -36.61 0.48
C ARG A 47 22.96 -36.18 -0.91
N TYR A 48 24.10 -36.77 -1.33
CA TYR A 48 24.55 -36.64 -2.69
C TYR A 48 23.73 -37.51 -3.63
N ARG A 49 23.47 -37.03 -4.85
CA ARG A 49 22.97 -37.85 -5.96
C ARG A 49 24.16 -38.61 -6.53
N VAL A 50 24.13 -39.92 -6.49
CA VAL A 50 25.27 -40.78 -6.83
C VAL A 50 24.95 -41.60 -8.06
N ALA A 51 25.92 -41.70 -8.97
CA ALA A 51 25.89 -42.60 -10.11
C ALA A 51 27.26 -43.29 -10.33
N SER A 52 27.22 -44.54 -10.79
CA SER A 52 28.36 -45.27 -11.31
C SER A 52 28.25 -45.34 -12.84
N HIS A 53 29.30 -44.99 -13.54
CA HIS A 53 29.36 -45.03 -14.99
C HIS A 53 30.27 -46.14 -15.52
N ASP A 54 31.09 -46.68 -14.63
CA ASP A 54 32.01 -47.80 -14.86
C ASP A 54 32.33 -48.50 -13.52
N ASP A 55 33.10 -49.60 -13.58
CA ASP A 55 33.43 -50.39 -12.39
C ASP A 55 34.50 -49.77 -11.52
N ALA A 56 35.18 -48.72 -12.01
CA ALA A 56 36.30 -48.08 -11.31
C ALA A 56 35.98 -46.68 -10.78
N SER A 57 34.77 -46.16 -11.01
CA SER A 57 34.44 -44.80 -10.58
C SER A 57 33.05 -44.65 -9.97
N VAL A 58 32.95 -43.67 -9.07
CA VAL A 58 31.70 -43.19 -8.52
C VAL A 58 31.65 -41.68 -8.71
N SER A 59 30.57 -41.23 -9.31
CA SER A 59 30.27 -39.80 -9.45
C SER A 59 29.18 -39.39 -8.51
N ALA A 60 29.36 -38.27 -7.87
CA ALA A 60 28.37 -37.72 -6.97
C ALA A 60 28.23 -36.22 -7.12
N GLU A 61 27.04 -35.72 -7.03
CA GLU A 61 26.80 -34.27 -7.06
C GLU A 61 25.82 -33.85 -5.97
N THR A 62 25.96 -32.63 -5.52
CA THR A 62 25.05 -31.96 -4.59
C THR A 62 24.64 -30.62 -5.17
N GLY A 63 23.55 -30.06 -4.65
CA GLY A 63 23.06 -28.74 -5.09
C GLY A 63 22.35 -28.73 -6.45
N TYR A 64 22.04 -29.90 -7.05
CA TYR A 64 21.29 -29.99 -8.30
C TYR A 64 19.91 -29.34 -8.25
N LEU A 65 19.35 -29.13 -7.04
CA LEU A 65 18.11 -28.37 -6.82
C LEU A 65 18.29 -26.86 -7.03
N LYS A 66 19.50 -26.33 -7.13
CA LYS A 66 19.74 -24.92 -7.43
C LYS A 66 19.06 -24.48 -8.73
N GLU A 67 19.10 -25.33 -9.75
CA GLU A 67 18.45 -25.07 -11.04
C GLU A 67 16.94 -24.93 -10.90
N THR A 68 16.32 -25.77 -10.04
CA THR A 68 14.89 -25.66 -9.75
C THR A 68 14.57 -24.38 -9.02
N GLY A 69 15.36 -24.02 -8.00
CA GLY A 69 15.21 -22.76 -7.28
C GLY A 69 15.34 -21.55 -8.20
N ASN A 70 16.34 -21.58 -9.11
CA ASN A 70 16.53 -20.54 -10.10
C ASN A 70 15.34 -20.42 -11.06
N LEU A 71 14.79 -21.54 -11.53
CA LEU A 71 13.60 -21.54 -12.38
C LEU A 71 12.37 -20.97 -11.66
N VAL A 72 12.13 -21.40 -10.42
CA VAL A 72 11.02 -20.90 -9.59
C VAL A 72 11.17 -19.38 -9.39
N PHE A 73 12.37 -18.92 -9.04
CA PHE A 73 12.64 -17.49 -8.85
C PHE A 73 12.32 -16.67 -10.13
N HIS A 74 12.82 -17.11 -11.29
CA HIS A 74 12.57 -16.38 -12.54
C HIS A 74 11.08 -16.42 -12.95
N THR A 75 10.43 -17.55 -12.74
CA THR A 75 8.98 -17.67 -13.01
C THR A 75 8.19 -16.74 -12.09
N ALA A 76 8.52 -16.70 -10.79
CA ALA A 76 7.88 -15.79 -9.84
C ALA A 76 8.10 -14.32 -10.23
N LEU A 77 9.31 -13.97 -10.67
CA LEU A 77 9.63 -12.61 -11.13
C LEU A 77 8.80 -12.22 -12.37
N VAL A 78 8.69 -13.12 -13.35
CA VAL A 78 7.87 -12.89 -14.55
C VAL A 78 6.39 -12.75 -14.16
N THR A 79 5.89 -13.59 -13.28
CA THR A 79 4.50 -13.49 -12.78
C THR A 79 4.25 -12.16 -12.07
N LEU A 80 5.21 -11.70 -11.24
CA LEU A 80 5.14 -10.40 -10.58
C LEU A 80 5.06 -9.26 -11.62
N ILE A 81 5.92 -9.27 -12.62
CA ILE A 81 5.93 -8.24 -13.68
C ILE A 81 4.59 -8.22 -14.43
N ILE A 82 4.05 -9.39 -14.77
CA ILE A 82 2.74 -9.49 -15.42
C ILE A 82 1.65 -8.92 -14.49
N GLY A 83 1.66 -9.28 -13.20
CA GLY A 83 0.69 -8.76 -12.24
C GLY A 83 0.73 -7.23 -12.10
N VAL A 84 1.93 -6.66 -12.04
CA VAL A 84 2.12 -5.19 -12.01
C VAL A 84 1.62 -4.56 -13.32
N ALA A 85 1.91 -5.17 -14.48
CA ALA A 85 1.44 -4.67 -15.76
C ALA A 85 -0.08 -4.69 -15.86
N VAL A 86 -0.73 -5.77 -15.44
CA VAL A 86 -2.20 -5.86 -15.39
C VAL A 86 -2.78 -4.80 -14.47
N GLY A 87 -2.26 -4.67 -13.24
CA GLY A 87 -2.72 -3.64 -12.30
C GLY A 87 -2.52 -2.21 -12.80
N HIS A 88 -1.49 -1.95 -13.60
CA HIS A 88 -1.26 -0.64 -14.21
C HIS A 88 -2.21 -0.37 -15.38
N LEU A 89 -2.50 -1.37 -16.21
CA LEU A 89 -3.32 -1.21 -17.40
C LEU A 89 -4.82 -1.08 -17.07
N TRP A 90 -5.33 -1.87 -16.13
CA TRP A 90 -6.75 -1.96 -15.76
C TRP A 90 -7.07 -1.40 -14.38
N GLY A 91 -6.07 -1.02 -13.59
CA GLY A 91 -6.30 -0.40 -12.29
C GLY A 91 -6.58 1.09 -12.41
N TRP A 92 -7.24 1.66 -11.41
CA TRP A 92 -7.45 3.10 -11.28
C TRP A 92 -7.22 3.53 -9.82
N LYS A 93 -6.94 4.82 -9.65
CA LYS A 93 -6.82 5.46 -8.33
C LYS A 93 -7.55 6.79 -8.35
N ALA A 94 -8.17 7.13 -7.26
CA ALA A 94 -8.86 8.40 -7.11
C ALA A 94 -8.81 8.88 -5.66
N ASP A 95 -8.82 10.18 -5.48
CA ASP A 95 -8.87 10.80 -4.16
C ASP A 95 -10.08 11.74 -4.10
N ILE A 96 -10.68 11.81 -2.92
CA ILE A 96 -11.80 12.70 -2.64
C ILE A 96 -11.77 13.13 -1.17
N VAL A 97 -12.19 14.37 -0.92
CA VAL A 97 -12.45 14.88 0.42
C VAL A 97 -13.94 14.89 0.69
N VAL A 98 -14.39 14.07 1.64
CA VAL A 98 -15.82 13.96 2.02
C VAL A 98 -16.01 14.48 3.43
N PRO A 99 -16.69 15.62 3.64
CA PRO A 99 -17.07 16.08 4.95
C PRO A 99 -17.99 15.09 5.66
N ALA A 100 -17.92 15.01 7.00
CA ALA A 100 -18.86 14.24 7.77
C ALA A 100 -20.29 14.79 7.58
N GLY A 101 -21.23 13.92 7.29
CA GLY A 101 -22.61 14.25 6.90
C GLY A 101 -22.84 14.25 5.39
N ASP A 102 -21.80 14.30 4.57
CA ASP A 102 -21.92 14.30 3.11
C ASP A 102 -21.85 12.89 2.53
N SER A 103 -22.42 12.77 1.31
CA SER A 103 -22.47 11.52 0.55
C SER A 103 -21.58 11.60 -0.67
N PHE A 104 -21.03 10.46 -1.01
CA PHE A 104 -20.22 10.22 -2.20
C PHE A 104 -20.85 9.12 -3.05
N VAL A 105 -20.76 9.26 -4.36
CA VAL A 105 -21.13 8.22 -5.34
C VAL A 105 -19.92 7.98 -6.24
N ASN A 106 -19.60 6.70 -6.51
CA ASN A 106 -18.45 6.32 -7.34
C ASN A 106 -18.68 6.70 -8.80
N THR A 107 -18.38 7.95 -9.13
CA THR A 107 -18.39 8.49 -10.49
C THR A 107 -17.20 9.42 -10.70
N VAL A 108 -16.60 9.42 -11.90
CA VAL A 108 -15.39 10.17 -12.22
C VAL A 108 -15.50 11.65 -11.84
N THR A 109 -16.68 12.25 -12.08
CA THR A 109 -16.93 13.68 -11.82
C THR A 109 -16.97 14.07 -10.34
N ARG A 110 -17.02 13.10 -9.43
CA ARG A 110 -17.07 13.34 -7.99
C ARG A 110 -15.71 13.35 -7.33
N TYR A 111 -14.69 12.85 -8.00
CA TYR A 111 -13.33 12.79 -7.47
C TYR A 111 -12.61 14.14 -7.61
N ASP A 112 -11.81 14.50 -6.62
CA ASP A 112 -10.87 15.62 -6.68
C ASP A 112 -9.69 15.31 -7.60
N THR A 113 -9.23 14.04 -7.57
CA THR A 113 -8.25 13.51 -8.51
C THR A 113 -8.71 12.14 -9.01
N PHE A 114 -8.51 11.87 -10.29
CA PHE A 114 -8.77 10.57 -10.90
C PHE A 114 -7.61 10.21 -11.85
N ALA A 115 -6.99 9.06 -11.61
CA ALA A 115 -5.87 8.54 -12.38
C ALA A 115 -6.19 7.11 -12.87
N PRO A 116 -6.84 6.99 -14.03
CA PRO A 116 -7.16 5.70 -14.63
C PRO A 116 -5.92 5.08 -15.26
N GLY A 117 -5.89 3.75 -15.31
CA GLY A 117 -5.00 3.01 -16.20
C GLY A 117 -5.38 3.20 -17.67
N PRO A 118 -4.44 2.93 -18.61
CA PRO A 118 -4.67 3.18 -20.05
C PRO A 118 -5.85 2.42 -20.68
N LEU A 119 -6.33 1.36 -20.04
CA LEU A 119 -7.44 0.52 -20.53
C LEU A 119 -8.68 0.59 -19.61
N VAL A 120 -8.79 1.66 -18.81
CA VAL A 120 -9.94 1.89 -17.92
C VAL A 120 -10.88 2.93 -18.56
N ASP A 121 -12.14 2.58 -18.71
CA ASP A 121 -13.21 3.48 -19.11
C ASP A 121 -14.08 3.86 -17.90
N GLU A 122 -14.83 4.98 -17.98
CA GLU A 122 -15.76 5.40 -16.92
C GLU A 122 -16.83 4.36 -16.59
N SER A 123 -17.21 3.54 -17.57
CA SER A 123 -18.18 2.46 -17.42
C SER A 123 -17.65 1.26 -16.61
N ASP A 124 -16.34 1.20 -16.38
CA ASP A 124 -15.72 0.12 -15.60
C ASP A 124 -15.81 0.38 -14.09
N LEU A 125 -16.23 1.58 -13.67
CA LEU A 125 -16.39 1.90 -12.26
C LEU A 125 -17.67 1.25 -11.71
N ALA A 126 -17.51 0.31 -10.77
CA ALA A 126 -18.65 -0.29 -10.09
C ALA A 126 -19.49 0.77 -9.35
N PRO A 127 -20.81 0.84 -9.58
CA PRO A 127 -21.65 1.84 -8.95
C PRO A 127 -21.84 1.51 -7.46
N PHE A 128 -21.33 2.35 -6.59
CA PHE A 128 -21.63 2.34 -5.16
C PHE A 128 -21.78 3.75 -4.63
N GLY A 129 -22.49 3.87 -3.52
CA GLY A 129 -22.63 5.13 -2.80
C GLY A 129 -22.34 4.95 -1.32
N MET A 130 -21.70 5.94 -0.71
CA MET A 130 -21.49 5.97 0.73
C MET A 130 -21.66 7.36 1.31
N THR A 131 -22.06 7.41 2.57
CA THR A 131 -22.16 8.61 3.40
C THR A 131 -21.20 8.47 4.57
N VAL A 132 -20.37 9.47 4.79
CA VAL A 132 -19.53 9.55 5.99
C VAL A 132 -20.41 10.10 7.12
N THR A 133 -20.87 9.23 8.00
CA THR A 133 -21.80 9.63 9.09
C THR A 133 -21.06 10.30 10.24
N LYS A 134 -19.79 9.91 10.48
CA LYS A 134 -18.97 10.47 11.54
C LYS A 134 -17.49 10.26 11.22
N MET A 135 -16.67 11.23 11.59
CA MET A 135 -15.21 11.13 11.61
C MET A 135 -14.71 11.33 13.04
N THR A 136 -13.80 10.48 13.49
CA THR A 136 -13.10 10.63 14.78
C THR A 136 -11.61 10.62 14.55
N ALA A 137 -10.89 11.45 15.30
CA ALA A 137 -9.45 11.53 15.30
C ALA A 137 -8.96 11.59 16.75
N ASP A 138 -7.97 10.78 17.08
CA ASP A 138 -7.29 10.78 18.38
C ASP A 138 -5.84 11.20 18.19
N PHE A 139 -5.38 12.15 19.01
CA PHE A 139 -4.03 12.69 18.99
C PHE A 139 -3.34 12.46 20.32
N ASN A 140 -2.03 12.29 20.29
CA ASN A 140 -1.25 12.12 21.51
C ASN A 140 -1.15 13.44 22.29
N ASP A 141 -1.86 13.53 23.41
CA ASP A 141 -1.86 14.69 24.30
C ASP A 141 -1.21 14.41 25.68
N ARG A 142 -0.64 13.21 25.88
CA ARG A 142 -0.21 12.73 27.19
C ARG A 142 1.13 13.27 27.64
N GLU A 143 2.00 13.66 26.71
CA GLU A 143 3.38 14.04 27.01
C GLU A 143 3.76 15.37 26.32
N PRO A 144 3.30 16.52 26.87
CA PRO A 144 3.64 17.82 26.32
C PRO A 144 5.16 18.03 26.25
N GLY A 145 5.65 18.58 25.13
CA GLY A 145 7.08 18.86 24.92
C GLY A 145 7.89 17.68 24.35
N THR A 146 7.28 16.53 24.13
CA THR A 146 7.91 15.40 23.41
C THR A 146 7.66 15.50 21.89
N GLN A 147 8.50 14.82 21.10
CA GLN A 147 8.32 14.75 19.64
C GLN A 147 7.03 14.05 19.21
N THR A 148 6.41 13.29 20.10
CA THR A 148 5.17 12.55 19.84
C THR A 148 3.92 13.35 20.23
N PHE A 149 4.07 14.49 20.89
CA PHE A 149 2.94 15.34 21.26
C PHE A 149 2.25 15.92 20.01
N GLY A 150 0.93 15.75 19.91
CA GLY A 150 0.13 16.13 18.75
C GLY A 150 0.18 15.15 17.58
N GLN A 151 0.96 14.06 17.67
CA GLN A 151 0.92 13.05 16.60
C GLN A 151 -0.41 12.29 16.59
N PRO A 152 -0.92 11.96 15.40
CA PRO A 152 -2.14 11.17 15.27
C PRO A 152 -1.92 9.75 15.82
N ARG A 153 -2.90 9.24 16.55
CA ARG A 153 -2.92 7.90 17.12
C ARG A 153 -3.91 6.99 16.41
N ASP A 154 -5.10 7.50 16.15
CA ASP A 154 -6.14 6.76 15.47
C ASP A 154 -7.08 7.69 14.68
N PHE A 155 -7.54 7.18 13.54
CA PHE A 155 -8.55 7.83 12.71
C PHE A 155 -9.61 6.81 12.34
N GLU A 156 -10.88 7.16 12.50
CA GLU A 156 -12.01 6.31 12.15
C GLU A 156 -13.03 7.12 11.36
N ALA A 157 -13.39 6.63 10.19
CA ALA A 157 -14.53 7.13 9.41
C ALA A 157 -15.68 6.11 9.49
N HIS A 158 -16.76 6.47 10.14
CA HIS A 158 -17.98 5.67 10.16
C HIS A 158 -18.77 5.97 8.89
N VAL A 159 -19.08 4.93 8.13
CA VAL A 159 -19.76 5.05 6.84
C VAL A 159 -21.00 4.18 6.79
N THR A 160 -21.97 4.64 6.04
CA THR A 160 -23.14 3.84 5.59
C THR A 160 -23.24 3.98 4.10
N GLY A 161 -23.78 2.99 3.40
CA GLY A 161 -23.90 3.09 1.95
C GLY A 161 -24.70 1.98 1.33
N THR A 162 -24.69 1.96 0.01
CA THR A 162 -25.34 0.95 -0.82
C THR A 162 -24.37 0.42 -1.86
N THR A 163 -24.39 -0.90 -2.07
CA THR A 163 -23.66 -1.60 -3.12
C THR A 163 -24.31 -1.42 -4.47
N ALA A 164 -23.70 -1.92 -5.54
CA ALA A 164 -24.27 -1.97 -6.89
C ALA A 164 -25.60 -2.74 -6.93
N ASP A 165 -25.73 -3.79 -6.14
CA ASP A 165 -26.93 -4.63 -6.05
C ASP A 165 -28.05 -3.99 -5.22
N GLY A 166 -27.79 -2.85 -4.57
CA GLY A 166 -28.73 -2.13 -3.73
C GLY A 166 -28.74 -2.57 -2.26
N ASP A 167 -27.80 -3.42 -1.86
CA ASP A 167 -27.67 -3.84 -0.47
C ASP A 167 -27.09 -2.71 0.39
N GLU A 168 -27.70 -2.48 1.55
CA GLU A 168 -27.21 -1.50 2.51
C GLU A 168 -26.07 -2.08 3.35
N PHE A 169 -25.06 -1.25 3.63
CA PHE A 169 -23.97 -1.60 4.52
C PHE A 169 -23.67 -0.48 5.52
N SER A 170 -23.03 -0.85 6.63
CA SER A 170 -22.45 0.07 7.60
C SER A 170 -21.11 -0.48 8.04
N ASP A 171 -20.05 0.36 7.98
CA ASP A 171 -18.70 -0.04 8.31
C ASP A 171 -17.89 1.10 8.93
N VAL A 172 -16.70 0.80 9.42
CA VAL A 172 -15.76 1.77 9.99
C VAL A 172 -14.39 1.64 9.31
N ILE A 173 -14.07 2.61 8.47
CA ILE A 173 -12.77 2.66 7.77
C ILE A 173 -11.72 3.24 8.72
N LYS A 174 -10.60 2.51 8.88
CA LYS A 174 -9.46 2.90 9.72
C LYS A 174 -8.15 2.76 8.96
N VAL A 175 -7.09 3.29 9.54
CA VAL A 175 -5.72 3.01 9.06
C VAL A 175 -5.49 1.50 9.08
N ASN A 176 -5.02 0.93 7.96
CA ASN A 176 -4.83 -0.51 7.74
C ASN A 176 -6.11 -1.36 7.83
N HIS A 177 -7.29 -0.75 7.80
CA HIS A 177 -8.57 -1.43 7.75
C HIS A 177 -9.48 -0.73 6.72
N PRO A 178 -9.20 -0.92 5.43
CA PRO A 178 -9.99 -0.30 4.36
C PRO A 178 -11.35 -0.95 4.23
N LEU A 179 -12.27 -0.25 3.58
CA LEU A 179 -13.55 -0.81 3.15
C LEU A 179 -13.36 -1.49 1.79
N GLU A 180 -13.61 -2.79 1.74
CA GLU A 180 -13.64 -3.56 0.49
C GLU A 180 -15.01 -3.44 -0.16
N MET A 181 -15.03 -2.91 -1.37
CA MET A 181 -16.20 -2.86 -2.24
C MET A 181 -15.89 -3.71 -3.47
N GLU A 182 -16.87 -4.19 -4.20
CA GLU A 182 -16.74 -5.11 -5.33
C GLU A 182 -15.43 -4.97 -6.14
N ASP A 183 -15.28 -3.85 -6.88
CA ASP A 183 -14.10 -3.58 -7.70
C ASP A 183 -13.25 -2.42 -7.17
N ALA A 184 -13.47 -1.99 -5.93
CA ALA A 184 -12.76 -0.88 -5.33
C ALA A 184 -12.44 -1.13 -3.87
N THR A 185 -11.29 -0.64 -3.43
CA THR A 185 -10.92 -0.61 -2.01
C THR A 185 -10.80 0.84 -1.57
N VAL A 186 -11.59 1.21 -0.56
CA VAL A 186 -11.63 2.58 -0.03
C VAL A 186 -10.74 2.69 1.19
N PHE A 187 -9.70 3.50 1.08
CA PHE A 187 -8.73 3.75 2.15
C PHE A 187 -8.99 5.08 2.82
N LEU A 188 -8.83 5.13 4.15
CA LEU A 188 -8.77 6.37 4.90
C LEU A 188 -7.33 6.91 4.85
N LEU A 189 -7.11 7.98 4.08
CA LEU A 189 -5.78 8.59 3.92
C LEU A 189 -5.42 9.57 5.03
N GLY A 190 -6.43 10.16 5.66
CA GLY A 190 -6.24 11.13 6.73
C GLY A 190 -7.54 11.76 7.17
N ASN A 191 -7.45 12.72 8.08
CA ASN A 191 -8.56 13.56 8.52
C ASN A 191 -8.25 15.04 8.27
N GLY A 192 -9.27 15.86 8.41
CA GLY A 192 -9.19 17.31 8.33
C GLY A 192 -10.43 17.95 8.92
N TYR A 193 -10.55 19.24 8.74
CA TYR A 193 -11.68 20.03 9.25
C TYR A 193 -12.47 20.65 8.10
N ALA A 194 -13.78 20.64 8.23
CA ALA A 194 -14.71 21.31 7.33
C ALA A 194 -15.64 22.24 8.13
N PRO A 195 -15.19 23.45 8.46
CA PRO A 195 -16.04 24.42 9.17
C PRO A 195 -17.35 24.65 8.41
N VAL A 196 -18.46 24.68 9.13
CA VAL A 196 -19.75 25.08 8.57
C VAL A 196 -19.79 26.60 8.49
N VAL A 197 -19.74 27.13 7.27
CA VAL A 197 -19.67 28.56 7.01
C VAL A 197 -21.01 29.03 6.44
N THR A 198 -21.52 30.14 6.97
CA THR A 198 -22.72 30.80 6.44
C THR A 198 -22.36 32.21 6.00
N VAL A 199 -22.56 32.51 4.72
CA VAL A 199 -22.38 33.84 4.13
C VAL A 199 -23.73 34.47 3.86
N LYS A 200 -23.92 35.71 4.35
CA LYS A 200 -25.16 36.48 4.15
C LYS A 200 -24.85 37.79 3.44
N ASP A 201 -25.81 38.30 2.70
CA ASP A 201 -25.75 39.66 2.18
C ASP A 201 -26.11 40.73 3.22
N ALA A 202 -26.12 41.99 2.83
CA ALA A 202 -26.42 43.11 3.70
C ALA A 202 -27.86 43.07 4.23
N ASP A 203 -28.76 42.43 3.53
CA ASP A 203 -30.19 42.30 3.92
C ASP A 203 -30.40 41.05 4.80
N GLY A 204 -29.36 40.30 5.13
CA GLY A 204 -29.42 39.08 5.94
C GLY A 204 -29.80 37.81 5.19
N LYS A 205 -29.97 37.87 3.88
CA LYS A 205 -30.27 36.71 3.06
C LYS A 205 -29.04 35.80 2.97
N VAL A 206 -29.24 34.51 3.22
CA VAL A 206 -28.18 33.51 3.10
C VAL A 206 -27.81 33.30 1.63
N LEU A 207 -26.58 33.57 1.28
CA LEU A 207 -26.00 33.34 -0.05
C LEU A 207 -25.25 32.02 -0.15
N TYR A 208 -24.72 31.51 0.97
CA TYR A 208 -24.04 30.24 1.10
C TYR A 208 -24.21 29.72 2.53
N SER A 209 -24.40 28.43 2.70
CA SER A 209 -24.31 27.75 4.00
C SER A 209 -23.95 26.29 3.78
N GLY A 210 -22.85 25.83 4.39
CA GLY A 210 -22.41 24.44 4.26
C GLY A 210 -21.04 24.20 4.87
N ALA A 211 -20.70 22.92 5.01
CA ALA A 211 -19.38 22.48 5.37
C ALA A 211 -18.41 22.78 4.22
N THR A 212 -17.30 23.42 4.53
CA THR A 212 -16.28 23.77 3.55
C THR A 212 -14.98 23.10 3.96
N PRO A 213 -14.42 22.16 3.16
CA PRO A 213 -13.16 21.51 3.47
C PRO A 213 -12.00 22.50 3.52
N PHE A 214 -11.21 22.43 4.59
CA PHE A 214 -9.95 23.13 4.74
C PHE A 214 -8.81 22.12 4.79
N LEU A 215 -7.83 22.27 3.90
CA LEU A 215 -6.73 21.33 3.75
C LEU A 215 -5.58 21.69 4.69
N ALA A 216 -5.17 20.73 5.51
CA ALA A 216 -4.07 20.88 6.45
C ALA A 216 -2.75 21.15 5.72
N GLN A 217 -2.01 22.15 6.22
CA GLN A 217 -0.72 22.57 5.68
C GLN A 217 0.45 22.13 6.56
N ASP A 218 0.18 21.72 7.79
CA ASP A 218 1.19 21.26 8.76
C ASP A 218 0.62 20.20 9.72
N GLY A 219 1.47 19.66 10.57
CA GLY A 219 1.11 18.61 11.53
C GLY A 219 0.19 19.09 12.67
N ASN A 220 0.03 20.39 12.88
CA ASN A 220 -0.91 20.98 13.83
C ASN A 220 -2.23 21.39 13.17
N TYR A 221 -2.45 20.94 11.92
CA TYR A 221 -3.67 21.17 11.15
C TYR A 221 -4.01 22.65 10.92
N ARG A 222 -2.98 23.54 10.85
CA ARG A 222 -3.16 24.84 10.25
C ARG A 222 -3.62 24.63 8.81
N SER A 223 -4.87 24.97 8.51
CA SER A 223 -5.53 24.56 7.27
C SER A 223 -5.97 25.76 6.46
N THR A 224 -5.91 25.66 5.14
CA THR A 224 -6.40 26.67 4.20
C THR A 224 -7.56 26.13 3.38
N GLY A 225 -8.54 26.99 3.09
CA GLY A 225 -9.70 26.64 2.30
C GLY A 225 -10.26 27.81 1.52
N ALA A 226 -11.12 27.51 0.55
CA ALA A 226 -11.78 28.52 -0.26
C ALA A 226 -13.30 28.32 -0.23
N ILE A 227 -14.00 29.40 0.13
CA ILE A 227 -15.46 29.46 0.16
C ILE A 227 -15.92 30.15 -1.13
N LYS A 228 -16.64 29.43 -2.00
CA LYS A 228 -17.17 29.96 -3.28
C LYS A 228 -18.63 30.30 -3.12
N VAL A 229 -18.96 31.59 -3.24
CA VAL A 229 -20.33 32.11 -3.11
C VAL A 229 -20.87 32.48 -4.47
N GLY A 230 -21.36 31.47 -5.22
CA GLY A 230 -21.87 31.65 -6.58
C GLY A 230 -23.16 32.47 -6.67
N ALA A 231 -23.94 32.52 -5.58
CA ALA A 231 -25.21 33.28 -5.53
C ALA A 231 -25.01 34.79 -5.28
N ALA A 232 -23.79 35.26 -5.02
CA ALA A 232 -23.53 36.68 -4.83
C ALA A 232 -23.74 37.49 -6.11
N GLN A 233 -24.32 38.69 -5.98
CA GLN A 233 -24.54 39.63 -7.08
C GLN A 233 -23.91 40.98 -6.76
N PRO A 234 -23.42 41.78 -7.74
CA PRO A 234 -23.44 41.52 -9.19
C PRO A 234 -22.31 40.62 -9.69
N LYS A 235 -21.42 40.16 -8.82
CA LYS A 235 -20.31 39.27 -9.12
C LYS A 235 -20.25 38.15 -8.09
N GLN A 236 -19.88 36.95 -8.53
CA GLN A 236 -19.54 35.86 -7.62
C GLN A 236 -18.42 36.27 -6.67
N LEU A 237 -18.50 35.82 -5.43
CA LEU A 237 -17.51 36.06 -4.39
C LEU A 237 -16.76 34.77 -4.04
N GLY A 238 -15.49 34.92 -3.73
CA GLY A 238 -14.65 33.86 -3.19
C GLY A 238 -13.88 34.39 -1.98
N PHE A 239 -13.87 33.60 -0.92
CA PHE A 239 -13.07 33.88 0.27
C PHE A 239 -12.01 32.81 0.42
N VAL A 240 -10.77 33.23 0.67
CA VAL A 240 -9.71 32.29 1.11
C VAL A 240 -9.61 32.45 2.60
N GLY A 241 -9.72 31.34 3.33
CA GLY A 241 -9.70 31.31 4.77
C GLY A 241 -8.56 30.50 5.34
N LEU A 242 -8.22 30.82 6.58
CA LEU A 242 -7.28 30.10 7.42
C LEU A 242 -8.04 29.50 8.60
N PHE A 243 -7.97 28.21 8.79
CA PHE A 243 -8.56 27.51 9.94
C PHE A 243 -7.45 26.98 10.86
N LEU A 244 -7.61 27.20 12.15
CA LEU A 244 -6.67 26.84 13.20
C LEU A 244 -7.44 26.06 14.29
N PRO A 245 -7.23 24.74 14.47
CA PRO A 245 -7.93 23.95 15.50
C PRO A 245 -7.62 24.41 16.93
N THR A 246 -6.36 24.78 17.22
CA THR A 246 -5.93 25.34 18.50
C THR A 246 -5.14 26.60 18.26
N ALA A 247 -5.85 27.71 18.06
CA ALA A 247 -5.28 28.99 17.66
C ALA A 247 -4.56 29.69 18.80
N VAL A 248 -3.37 30.22 18.50
CA VAL A 248 -2.66 31.18 19.33
C VAL A 248 -2.05 32.26 18.44
N ILE A 249 -1.81 33.42 19.00
CA ILE A 249 -1.08 34.51 18.34
C ILE A 249 0.39 34.41 18.75
N ASP A 250 1.23 34.01 17.82
CA ASP A 250 2.69 34.05 17.99
C ASP A 250 3.22 35.41 17.60
N GLU A 251 4.17 35.97 18.37
CA GLU A 251 4.69 37.32 18.16
C GLU A 251 5.46 37.46 16.83
N VAL A 252 6.02 36.36 16.31
CA VAL A 252 6.84 36.35 15.10
C VAL A 252 6.06 35.89 13.89
N ASN A 253 5.28 34.81 14.06
CA ASN A 253 4.61 34.08 12.95
C ASN A 253 3.13 34.48 12.79
N GLY A 254 2.58 35.30 13.71
CA GLY A 254 1.16 35.65 13.71
C GLY A 254 0.25 34.48 14.15
N PRO A 255 -0.93 34.31 13.55
CA PRO A 255 -1.86 33.24 13.95
C PRO A 255 -1.32 31.86 13.55
N ILE A 256 -1.11 30.98 14.53
CA ILE A 256 -0.67 29.60 14.35
C ILE A 256 -1.57 28.64 15.09
N SER A 257 -1.54 27.35 14.71
CA SER A 257 -2.12 26.28 15.49
C SER A 257 -1.01 25.55 16.26
N ILE A 258 -1.20 25.35 17.56
CA ILE A 258 -0.22 24.67 18.42
C ILE A 258 -0.58 23.22 18.73
N PHE A 259 -1.77 22.78 18.34
CA PHE A 259 -2.23 21.41 18.52
C PHE A 259 -3.28 21.06 17.46
N PRO A 260 -3.33 19.82 16.98
CA PRO A 260 -4.20 19.43 15.88
C PRO A 260 -5.68 19.27 16.23
N ASP A 261 -6.06 19.18 17.51
CA ASP A 261 -7.44 18.99 17.96
C ASP A 261 -8.15 20.34 18.19
N LEU A 262 -9.49 20.31 18.26
CA LEU A 262 -10.37 21.47 18.42
C LEU A 262 -10.40 21.98 19.87
N ARG A 263 -9.33 22.58 20.37
CA ARG A 263 -9.28 23.13 21.73
C ARG A 263 -9.67 24.60 21.77
N HIS A 264 -9.18 25.39 20.83
CA HIS A 264 -9.46 26.82 20.68
C HIS A 264 -9.55 27.16 19.17
N PRO A 265 -10.63 26.70 18.47
CA PRO A 265 -10.71 26.85 17.03
C PRO A 265 -10.92 28.30 16.62
N ALA A 266 -10.21 28.71 15.56
CA ALA A 266 -10.40 30.00 14.91
C ALA A 266 -10.45 29.85 13.39
N LEU A 267 -11.31 30.67 12.77
CA LEU A 267 -11.41 30.85 11.33
C LEU A 267 -11.13 32.31 10.99
N ALA A 268 -10.20 32.59 10.10
CA ALA A 268 -9.81 33.92 9.66
C ALA A 268 -9.81 34.04 8.14
#